data_fb7b5d6f0e73b9afdbe63af1d19ece6a
#
_entry.id   fb7b5d6f0e73b9afdbe63af1d19ece6a
#
_cell.length_a   1.000
_cell.length_b   1.000
_cell.length_c   1.000
_cell.angle_alpha   90.00
_cell.angle_beta   90.00
_cell.angle_gamma   90.00
#
_symmetry.space_group_name_H-M   'P 1'
#
loop_
_entity.id
_entity.type
_entity.pdbx_description
1 polymer ?
#
loop_
_entity_poly.entity_id
_entity_poly.type
_entity_poly.pdbx_seq_one_letter_code
_entity_poly.pdbx_strand_id
1 'polypeptide(L)'
;MSRYIFSCFLLLSLCGINAFAAQTCDPDGEVQFVCGPINPEDLYQIPDTSWVIASGRVSDVDGSIYAVDIRNYSSRVIFPANASLPEHDTATYQDCPGPNTSSFQPHGLTLREGNGGMHTLYVVGHGEREAIEVFNLDIRGNVPALKWIGCIVAPEGTRRINSITALPNGTIAATNFDTAGGELWEWHPVNGWTEVLGSQMPGPNGLVSSADGRFFYIGGWSDQALVRLSRGKTPIQIDAAPVGFNVDNVRWGTDGNIVVAGHVTRCDDSSPCELAVARVAKVNPATLDVQQLVNYKGNDFFKLGTVAIEVGDEIWVGGIRGSLGIARFPQ
;
A
#
# COMPACT_ATOMS: atom_id res chain seq x y z
N MET A 1 37.93 -14.76 -73.74
CA MET A 1 38.26 -14.67 -72.34
C MET A 1 37.43 -13.53 -71.76
N SER A 2 36.30 -13.85 -71.14
CA SER A 2 35.34 -12.88 -70.60
C SER A 2 35.44 -12.92 -69.07
N ARG A 3 35.81 -11.77 -68.48
CA ARG A 3 35.89 -11.63 -67.01
C ARG A 3 34.59 -11.08 -66.51
N TYR A 4 33.87 -11.87 -65.70
CA TYR A 4 32.72 -11.44 -64.93
C TYR A 4 33.22 -10.81 -63.61
N ILE A 5 32.86 -9.54 -63.40
CA ILE A 5 33.06 -8.84 -62.10
C ILE A 5 31.80 -9.04 -61.29
N PHE A 6 31.91 -9.74 -60.17
CA PHE A 6 30.84 -9.89 -59.17
C PHE A 6 30.94 -8.66 -58.21
N SER A 7 29.96 -7.76 -58.32
CA SER A 7 29.75 -6.70 -57.30
C SER A 7 28.95 -7.26 -56.12
N CYS A 8 29.61 -7.32 -54.97
CA CYS A 8 28.97 -7.71 -53.71
C CYS A 8 28.34 -6.46 -53.08
N PHE A 9 27.02 -6.34 -53.11
CA PHE A 9 26.30 -5.29 -52.36
C PHE A 9 26.18 -5.73 -50.89
N LEU A 10 26.89 -4.99 -50.00
CA LEU A 10 26.78 -5.13 -48.56
C LEU A 10 25.53 -4.34 -48.10
N LEU A 11 24.44 -5.04 -47.79
CA LEU A 11 23.27 -4.47 -47.13
C LEU A 11 23.62 -4.24 -45.66
N LEU A 12 23.92 -2.99 -45.26
CA LEU A 12 23.95 -2.58 -43.87
C LEU A 12 22.49 -2.52 -43.32
N SER A 13 22.13 -3.49 -42.53
CA SER A 13 20.90 -3.51 -41.78
C SER A 13 21.09 -2.55 -40.59
N LEU A 14 20.51 -1.36 -40.68
CA LEU A 14 20.39 -0.43 -39.55
C LEU A 14 19.36 -1.02 -38.56
N CYS A 15 19.84 -1.73 -37.53
CA CYS A 15 19.05 -2.01 -36.34
C CYS A 15 18.78 -0.68 -35.65
N GLY A 16 17.58 -0.12 -35.82
CA GLY A 16 17.08 0.98 -35.03
C GLY A 16 16.99 0.56 -33.58
N ILE A 17 17.92 1.00 -32.74
CA ILE A 17 17.80 0.93 -31.30
C ILE A 17 16.69 1.92 -30.95
N ASN A 18 15.47 1.43 -30.71
CA ASN A 18 14.45 2.22 -30.02
C ASN A 18 14.98 2.47 -28.61
N ALA A 19 15.65 3.58 -28.39
CA ALA A 19 15.90 4.11 -27.07
C ALA A 19 14.52 4.46 -26.49
N PHE A 20 13.99 3.60 -25.62
CA PHE A 20 12.93 4.02 -24.72
C PHE A 20 13.49 5.23 -23.96
N ALA A 21 12.95 6.41 -24.22
CA ALA A 21 13.25 7.59 -23.41
C ALA A 21 12.99 7.18 -21.95
N ALA A 22 14.00 7.30 -21.10
CA ALA A 22 13.81 7.13 -19.67
C ALA A 22 12.72 8.13 -19.27
N GLN A 23 11.63 7.62 -18.67
CA GLN A 23 10.52 8.46 -18.28
C GLN A 23 11.02 9.46 -17.24
N THR A 24 10.89 10.73 -17.55
CA THR A 24 11.40 11.80 -16.69
C THR A 24 10.50 11.93 -15.47
N CYS A 25 11.10 12.19 -14.31
CA CYS A 25 10.43 12.43 -13.04
C CYS A 25 10.21 13.92 -12.86
N ASP A 26 9.73 14.58 -13.93
CA ASP A 26 9.58 16.02 -13.94
C ASP A 26 8.42 16.46 -13.04
N PRO A 27 8.54 17.59 -12.34
CA PRO A 27 7.47 18.16 -11.55
C PRO A 27 6.23 18.49 -12.38
N ASP A 28 5.06 18.43 -11.73
CA ASP A 28 3.79 18.92 -12.29
C ASP A 28 3.29 20.10 -11.45
N GLY A 29 3.67 21.31 -11.85
CA GLY A 29 3.49 22.50 -11.05
C GLY A 29 4.27 22.42 -9.74
N GLU A 30 3.58 22.49 -8.61
CA GLU A 30 4.18 22.36 -7.27
C GLU A 30 4.37 20.89 -6.84
N VAL A 31 3.73 19.96 -7.56
CA VAL A 31 3.82 18.53 -7.23
C VAL A 31 5.17 17.97 -7.69
N GLN A 32 5.91 17.41 -6.74
CA GLN A 32 7.18 16.72 -6.99
C GLN A 32 6.94 15.21 -6.98
N PHE A 33 7.92 14.43 -7.45
CA PHE A 33 7.78 12.98 -7.47
C PHE A 33 9.03 12.28 -6.91
N VAL A 34 8.83 11.11 -6.31
CA VAL A 34 9.87 10.12 -6.07
C VAL A 34 9.76 9.07 -7.14
N CYS A 35 10.80 8.95 -7.98
CA CYS A 35 10.85 7.97 -9.04
C CYS A 35 11.29 6.60 -8.56
N GLY A 36 10.89 5.57 -9.31
CA GLY A 36 11.38 4.19 -9.16
C GLY A 36 10.37 3.22 -8.58
N PRO A 37 9.63 3.51 -7.51
CA PRO A 37 8.54 2.64 -7.09
C PRO A 37 7.46 2.56 -8.17
N ILE A 38 7.17 1.36 -8.66
CA ILE A 38 6.10 1.13 -9.64
C ILE A 38 4.83 0.75 -8.92
N ASN A 39 3.74 1.48 -9.19
CA ASN A 39 2.46 1.29 -8.52
C ASN A 39 2.61 1.20 -6.98
N PRO A 40 3.20 2.20 -6.31
CA PRO A 40 3.35 2.19 -4.85
C PRO A 40 1.97 2.30 -4.20
N GLU A 41 1.33 1.16 -4.02
CA GLU A 41 -0.06 1.04 -3.58
C GLU A 41 -0.22 1.47 -2.13
N ASP A 42 0.73 1.07 -1.27
CA ASP A 42 0.73 1.43 0.13
C ASP A 42 2.10 1.94 0.60
N LEU A 43 2.09 2.86 1.56
CA LEU A 43 3.26 3.52 2.11
C LEU A 43 3.26 3.44 3.63
N TYR A 44 4.43 3.22 4.21
CA TYR A 44 4.63 3.25 5.65
C TYR A 44 5.99 3.86 6.00
N GLN A 45 6.01 4.98 6.71
CA GLN A 45 7.25 5.53 7.23
C GLN A 45 7.69 4.72 8.45
N ILE A 46 8.93 4.22 8.44
CA ILE A 46 9.49 3.54 9.60
C ILE A 46 9.77 4.59 10.68
N PRO A 47 9.18 4.46 11.89
CA PRO A 47 9.36 5.43 12.97
C PRO A 47 10.83 5.73 13.26
N ASP A 48 11.13 6.99 13.57
CA ASP A 48 12.46 7.51 13.91
C ASP A 48 13.56 7.25 12.88
N THR A 49 13.18 7.06 11.60
CA THR A 49 14.12 6.85 10.49
C THR A 49 13.84 7.76 9.31
N SER A 50 14.79 7.77 8.36
CA SER A 50 14.61 8.41 7.06
C SER A 50 14.03 7.47 5.99
N TRP A 51 13.39 6.39 6.37
CA TRP A 51 12.94 5.37 5.43
C TRP A 51 11.41 5.24 5.36
N VAL A 52 10.91 5.21 4.13
CA VAL A 52 9.53 4.83 3.79
C VAL A 52 9.57 3.49 3.08
N ILE A 53 8.74 2.54 3.52
CA ILE A 53 8.48 1.29 2.82
C ILE A 53 7.30 1.51 1.88
N ALA A 54 7.40 1.00 0.66
CA ALA A 54 6.32 1.04 -0.33
C ALA A 54 6.03 -0.34 -0.89
N SER A 55 4.78 -0.73 -0.96
CA SER A 55 4.32 -1.93 -1.67
C SER A 55 4.05 -1.60 -3.13
N GLY A 56 4.87 -2.12 -4.04
CA GLY A 56 4.71 -1.92 -5.48
C GLY A 56 3.84 -3.01 -6.10
N ARG A 57 2.55 -2.74 -6.21
CA ARG A 57 1.58 -3.69 -6.72
C ARG A 57 1.48 -3.65 -8.25
N VAL A 58 1.83 -4.74 -8.90
CA VAL A 58 1.65 -4.89 -10.35
C VAL A 58 0.68 -6.05 -10.59
N SER A 59 -0.34 -5.85 -11.42
CA SER A 59 -1.25 -6.93 -11.81
C SER A 59 -0.56 -7.88 -12.77
N ASP A 60 -0.82 -9.19 -12.61
CA ASP A 60 -0.39 -10.26 -13.51
C ASP A 60 1.12 -10.50 -13.62
N VAL A 61 1.94 -9.80 -12.82
CA VAL A 61 3.39 -10.01 -12.71
C VAL A 61 3.82 -9.84 -11.25
N ASP A 62 5.06 -10.20 -10.95
CA ASP A 62 5.61 -10.01 -9.61
C ASP A 62 5.76 -8.53 -9.29
N GLY A 63 5.25 -8.16 -8.12
CA GLY A 63 5.48 -6.85 -7.53
C GLY A 63 6.77 -6.80 -6.71
N SER A 64 7.01 -5.65 -6.10
CA SER A 64 8.22 -5.43 -5.29
C SER A 64 7.89 -4.65 -4.02
N ILE A 65 8.69 -4.87 -2.98
CA ILE A 65 8.72 -3.96 -1.82
C ILE A 65 9.94 -3.06 -1.97
N TYR A 66 9.71 -1.76 -1.82
CA TYR A 66 10.74 -0.74 -1.94
C TYR A 66 11.05 -0.11 -0.58
N ALA A 67 12.31 0.29 -0.40
CA ALA A 67 12.72 1.27 0.61
C ALA A 67 13.04 2.58 -0.10
N VAL A 68 12.46 3.68 0.38
CA VAL A 68 12.64 5.04 -0.13
C VAL A 68 13.31 5.88 0.94
N ASP A 69 14.45 6.49 0.61
CA ASP A 69 15.16 7.41 1.51
C ASP A 69 14.62 8.84 1.35
N ILE A 70 14.01 9.38 2.40
CA ILE A 70 13.42 10.73 2.38
C ILE A 70 14.44 11.85 2.26
N ARG A 71 15.73 11.59 2.52
CA ARG A 71 16.81 12.60 2.49
C ARG A 71 17.24 12.98 1.07
N ASN A 72 17.10 12.04 0.14
CA ASN A 72 17.57 12.20 -1.25
C ASN A 72 16.59 11.64 -2.28
N TYR A 73 15.42 11.16 -1.81
CA TYR A 73 14.34 10.62 -2.64
C TYR A 73 14.73 9.40 -3.50
N SER A 74 15.82 8.72 -3.14
CA SER A 74 16.23 7.49 -3.82
C SER A 74 15.39 6.31 -3.36
N SER A 75 15.05 5.42 -4.28
CA SER A 75 14.33 4.18 -4.01
C SER A 75 15.15 2.94 -4.34
N ARG A 76 14.92 1.85 -3.62
CA ARG A 76 15.56 0.56 -3.86
C ARG A 76 14.55 -0.56 -3.63
N VAL A 77 14.58 -1.57 -4.49
CA VAL A 77 13.88 -2.83 -4.26
C VAL A 77 14.59 -3.58 -3.13
N ILE A 78 13.85 -3.92 -2.08
CA ILE A 78 14.34 -4.70 -0.93
C ILE A 78 13.70 -6.10 -0.85
N PHE A 79 12.67 -6.36 -1.68
CA PHE A 79 12.07 -7.67 -1.90
C PHE A 79 11.39 -7.71 -3.29
N PRO A 80 11.47 -8.82 -4.05
CA PRO A 80 12.23 -10.04 -3.78
C PRO A 80 13.74 -9.88 -3.97
N ALA A 81 14.17 -8.97 -4.84
CA ALA A 81 15.58 -8.67 -5.02
C ALA A 81 16.17 -8.06 -3.74
N ASN A 82 17.40 -8.46 -3.41
CA ASN A 82 18.14 -8.03 -2.23
C ASN A 82 17.59 -8.50 -0.87
N ALA A 83 16.55 -9.34 -0.85
CA ALA A 83 16.08 -9.94 0.38
C ALA A 83 17.08 -10.97 0.93
N SER A 84 17.12 -11.12 2.26
CA SER A 84 17.84 -12.20 2.92
C SER A 84 17.16 -13.55 2.65
N LEU A 85 17.91 -14.64 2.77
CA LEU A 85 17.34 -15.98 2.67
C LEU A 85 16.20 -16.15 3.68
N PRO A 86 15.08 -16.78 3.29
CA PRO A 86 13.95 -16.98 4.17
C PRO A 86 14.29 -17.85 5.38
N GLU A 87 13.65 -17.57 6.51
CA GLU A 87 13.78 -18.34 7.75
C GLU A 87 12.38 -18.50 8.35
N HIS A 88 11.78 -19.68 8.18
CA HIS A 88 10.39 -19.90 8.58
C HIS A 88 10.26 -20.07 10.10
N ASP A 89 9.58 -19.13 10.75
CA ASP A 89 9.11 -19.26 12.14
C ASP A 89 7.86 -20.16 12.19
N THR A 90 8.07 -21.46 12.14
CA THR A 90 7.00 -22.46 12.18
C THR A 90 6.30 -22.53 13.53
N ALA A 91 6.86 -21.95 14.59
CA ALA A 91 6.21 -21.89 15.89
C ALA A 91 5.07 -20.87 15.93
N THR A 92 5.28 -19.72 15.30
CA THR A 92 4.26 -18.65 15.22
C THR A 92 3.33 -18.83 14.02
N TYR A 93 3.86 -19.24 12.86
CA TYR A 93 3.14 -19.34 11.58
C TYR A 93 3.04 -20.78 11.10
N GLN A 94 2.52 -21.66 11.97
CA GLN A 94 2.50 -23.12 11.77
C GLN A 94 1.71 -23.56 10.53
N ASP A 95 0.65 -22.82 10.16
CA ASP A 95 -0.23 -23.14 9.02
C ASP A 95 0.28 -22.56 7.69
N CYS A 96 1.43 -21.86 7.72
CA CYS A 96 2.03 -21.30 6.52
C CYS A 96 2.73 -22.38 5.69
N PRO A 97 2.41 -22.55 4.40
CA PRO A 97 3.00 -23.61 3.58
C PRO A 97 4.46 -23.36 3.16
N GLY A 98 5.05 -22.22 3.54
CA GLY A 98 6.40 -21.82 3.16
C GLY A 98 6.40 -20.50 2.34
N PRO A 99 7.58 -20.02 1.93
CA PRO A 99 7.69 -18.80 1.16
C PRO A 99 7.00 -18.95 -0.21
N ASN A 100 6.33 -17.87 -0.63
CA ASN A 100 5.78 -17.78 -1.99
C ASN A 100 6.94 -17.64 -2.97
N THR A 101 6.99 -18.48 -3.99
CA THR A 101 8.10 -18.56 -4.95
C THR A 101 7.70 -18.30 -6.40
N SER A 102 6.41 -18.20 -6.70
CA SER A 102 5.91 -18.13 -8.07
C SER A 102 5.28 -16.80 -8.44
N SER A 103 4.55 -16.16 -7.54
CA SER A 103 3.88 -14.88 -7.83
C SER A 103 3.57 -14.14 -6.54
N PHE A 104 4.15 -12.97 -6.38
CA PHE A 104 3.91 -12.08 -5.24
C PHE A 104 3.44 -10.70 -5.69
N GLN A 105 2.23 -10.33 -5.32
CA GLN A 105 1.64 -9.02 -5.60
C GLN A 105 1.39 -8.30 -4.27
N PRO A 106 2.36 -7.51 -3.76
CA PRO A 106 2.21 -6.81 -2.49
C PRO A 106 1.12 -5.74 -2.56
N HIS A 107 0.37 -5.60 -1.47
CA HIS A 107 -0.73 -4.67 -1.32
C HIS A 107 -0.62 -3.93 0.01
N GLY A 108 -1.69 -3.86 0.81
CA GLY A 108 -1.68 -3.21 2.12
C GLY A 108 -0.56 -3.71 3.04
N LEU A 109 0.06 -2.83 3.79
CA LEU A 109 1.15 -3.18 4.69
C LEU A 109 1.01 -2.51 6.06
N THR A 110 1.57 -3.14 7.09
CA THR A 110 1.67 -2.56 8.44
C THR A 110 2.95 -3.01 9.12
N LEU A 111 3.42 -2.19 10.04
CA LEU A 111 4.62 -2.46 10.84
C LEU A 111 4.23 -2.70 12.30
N ARG A 112 4.80 -3.75 12.89
CA ARG A 112 4.90 -3.88 14.34
C ARG A 112 6.30 -3.52 14.76
N GLU A 113 6.41 -2.45 15.53
CA GLU A 113 7.68 -2.01 16.07
C GLU A 113 8.27 -3.08 17.01
N GLY A 114 9.57 -3.28 16.89
CA GLY A 114 10.36 -4.14 17.74
C GLY A 114 11.52 -3.37 18.36
N ASN A 115 12.42 -4.06 19.00
CA ASN A 115 13.53 -3.47 19.71
C ASN A 115 14.85 -3.57 18.93
N GLY A 116 15.75 -2.61 19.16
CA GLY A 116 17.12 -2.68 18.64
C GLY A 116 17.23 -2.63 17.11
N GLY A 117 16.29 -1.98 16.43
CA GLY A 117 16.30 -1.84 14.98
C GLY A 117 15.80 -3.08 14.22
N MET A 118 15.12 -4.00 14.91
CA MET A 118 14.42 -5.13 14.30
C MET A 118 12.92 -4.95 14.47
N HIS A 119 12.18 -4.93 13.38
CA HIS A 119 10.73 -4.79 13.36
C HIS A 119 10.10 -5.98 12.63
N THR A 120 8.78 -6.11 12.72
CA THR A 120 8.02 -7.07 11.90
C THR A 120 7.17 -6.31 10.90
N LEU A 121 7.42 -6.52 9.61
CA LEU A 121 6.61 -6.00 8.52
C LEU A 121 5.62 -7.08 8.07
N TYR A 122 4.34 -6.72 8.02
CA TYR A 122 3.27 -7.53 7.48
C TYR A 122 2.84 -6.92 6.16
N VAL A 123 2.70 -7.75 5.12
CA VAL A 123 2.34 -7.29 3.78
C VAL A 123 1.27 -8.21 3.21
N VAL A 124 0.13 -7.67 2.84
CA VAL A 124 -0.87 -8.42 2.08
C VAL A 124 -0.24 -8.85 0.76
N GLY A 125 -0.29 -10.12 0.46
CA GLY A 125 0.20 -10.72 -0.77
C GLY A 125 -0.91 -11.40 -1.52
N HIS A 126 -1.06 -11.03 -2.79
CA HIS A 126 -1.88 -11.73 -3.76
C HIS A 126 -0.98 -12.50 -4.74
N GLY A 127 -1.57 -13.16 -5.71
CA GLY A 127 -0.86 -13.92 -6.72
C GLY A 127 -1.06 -15.42 -6.53
N GLU A 128 -0.05 -16.14 -6.10
CA GLU A 128 -0.15 -17.58 -5.88
C GLU A 128 -1.15 -17.95 -4.79
N ARG A 129 -1.23 -17.10 -3.75
CA ARG A 129 -2.16 -17.27 -2.62
C ARG A 129 -2.64 -15.93 -2.11
N GLU A 130 -3.77 -15.96 -1.42
CA GLU A 130 -4.26 -14.85 -0.62
C GLU A 130 -3.74 -15.01 0.81
N ALA A 131 -2.81 -14.17 1.23
CA ALA A 131 -2.17 -14.28 2.52
C ALA A 131 -1.58 -12.94 2.98
N ILE A 132 -1.22 -12.85 4.26
CA ILE A 132 -0.35 -11.82 4.80
C ILE A 132 1.05 -12.43 4.90
N GLU A 133 1.98 -11.95 4.09
CA GLU A 133 3.38 -12.35 4.15
C GLU A 133 4.08 -11.58 5.28
N VAL A 134 4.93 -12.26 6.03
CA VAL A 134 5.55 -11.71 7.24
C VAL A 134 7.06 -11.68 7.11
N PHE A 135 7.63 -10.53 7.42
CA PHE A 135 9.06 -10.29 7.29
C PHE A 135 9.66 -9.72 8.58
N ASN A 136 10.86 -10.15 8.92
CA ASN A 136 11.75 -9.36 9.74
C ASN A 136 12.29 -8.20 8.91
N LEU A 137 12.11 -6.97 9.40
CA LEU A 137 12.66 -5.76 8.83
C LEU A 137 13.82 -5.28 9.71
N ASP A 138 15.03 -5.38 9.18
CA ASP A 138 16.27 -4.95 9.84
C ASP A 138 16.68 -3.56 9.34
N ILE A 139 16.69 -2.56 10.22
CA ILE A 139 17.06 -1.17 9.93
C ILE A 139 18.44 -0.78 10.49
N ARG A 140 19.22 -1.71 11.01
CA ARG A 140 20.55 -1.45 11.59
C ARG A 140 21.61 -1.18 10.52
N GLY A 141 21.34 -1.60 9.29
CA GLY A 141 22.20 -1.33 8.13
C GLY A 141 21.98 0.06 7.52
N ASN A 142 22.75 0.35 6.48
CA ASN A 142 22.61 1.60 5.72
C ASN A 142 21.31 1.66 4.89
N VAL A 143 20.71 0.52 4.63
CA VAL A 143 19.44 0.35 3.91
C VAL A 143 18.64 -0.70 4.66
N PRO A 144 17.32 -0.51 4.81
CA PRO A 144 16.45 -1.55 5.38
C PRO A 144 16.56 -2.86 4.61
N ALA A 145 16.59 -3.98 5.34
CA ALA A 145 16.68 -5.32 4.76
C ALA A 145 15.50 -6.18 5.22
N LEU A 146 14.97 -6.97 4.31
CA LEU A 146 13.87 -7.89 4.59
C LEU A 146 14.34 -9.34 4.63
N LYS A 147 13.83 -10.09 5.62
CA LYS A 147 13.92 -11.54 5.68
C LYS A 147 12.50 -12.08 5.87
N TRP A 148 12.02 -12.88 4.93
CA TRP A 148 10.74 -13.56 5.09
C TRP A 148 10.79 -14.58 6.23
N ILE A 149 9.77 -14.56 7.11
CA ILE A 149 9.71 -15.42 8.29
C ILE A 149 8.42 -16.23 8.40
N GLY A 150 7.44 -16.00 7.56
CA GLY A 150 6.18 -16.73 7.60
C GLY A 150 5.07 -16.10 6.82
N CYS A 151 3.90 -16.68 6.90
CA CYS A 151 2.68 -16.13 6.34
C CYS A 151 1.45 -16.48 7.16
N ILE A 152 0.41 -15.67 7.03
CA ILE A 152 -0.92 -15.89 7.58
C ILE A 152 -1.85 -16.08 6.39
N VAL A 153 -2.20 -17.33 6.07
CA VAL A 153 -3.10 -17.64 4.96
C VAL A 153 -4.49 -17.10 5.28
N ALA A 154 -5.13 -16.45 4.31
CA ALA A 154 -6.47 -15.88 4.47
C ALA A 154 -7.49 -16.93 4.89
N PRO A 155 -8.53 -16.58 5.67
CA PRO A 155 -9.59 -17.51 6.03
C PRO A 155 -10.35 -17.97 4.78
N GLU A 156 -10.88 -19.19 4.84
CA GLU A 156 -11.70 -19.72 3.75
C GLU A 156 -12.93 -18.83 3.51
N GLY A 157 -13.24 -18.59 2.24
CA GLY A 157 -14.34 -17.71 1.84
C GLY A 157 -13.98 -16.22 1.77
N THR A 158 -12.79 -15.82 2.20
CA THR A 158 -12.30 -14.46 2.00
C THR A 158 -12.18 -14.17 0.51
N ARG A 159 -12.79 -13.07 0.07
CA ARG A 159 -12.72 -12.65 -1.32
C ARG A 159 -11.36 -12.00 -1.63
N ARG A 160 -10.93 -11.06 -0.77
CA ARG A 160 -9.68 -10.34 -0.93
C ARG A 160 -9.29 -9.60 0.35
N ILE A 161 -8.20 -9.96 0.96
CA ILE A 161 -7.58 -9.10 1.98
C ILE A 161 -7.08 -7.83 1.28
N ASN A 162 -7.42 -6.65 1.84
CA ASN A 162 -6.97 -5.38 1.26
C ASN A 162 -5.95 -4.69 2.16
N SER A 163 -6.34 -4.31 3.36
CA SER A 163 -5.49 -3.62 4.31
C SER A 163 -5.42 -4.37 5.64
N ILE A 164 -4.36 -4.09 6.40
CA ILE A 164 -4.07 -4.75 7.67
C ILE A 164 -3.57 -3.74 8.70
N THR A 165 -3.82 -4.04 9.98
CA THR A 165 -3.24 -3.29 11.11
C THR A 165 -2.79 -4.21 12.22
N ALA A 166 -1.64 -3.89 12.83
CA ALA A 166 -1.11 -4.63 13.98
C ALA A 166 -1.66 -4.03 15.29
N LEU A 167 -2.27 -4.87 16.12
CA LEU A 167 -2.75 -4.48 17.44
C LEU A 167 -1.72 -4.75 18.54
N PRO A 168 -1.79 -4.05 19.69
CA PRO A 168 -0.79 -4.17 20.78
C PRO A 168 -0.65 -5.59 21.36
N ASN A 169 -1.74 -6.38 21.33
CA ASN A 169 -1.77 -7.74 21.92
C ASN A 169 -1.23 -8.85 20.99
N GLY A 170 -0.59 -8.51 19.89
CA GLY A 170 -0.09 -9.49 18.92
C GLY A 170 -1.09 -9.87 17.81
N THR A 171 -2.34 -9.43 17.91
CA THR A 171 -3.35 -9.63 16.88
C THR A 171 -3.02 -8.83 15.61
N ILE A 172 -3.37 -9.36 14.46
CA ILE A 172 -3.44 -8.66 13.18
C ILE A 172 -4.91 -8.57 12.79
N ALA A 173 -5.40 -7.37 12.50
CA ALA A 173 -6.73 -7.20 11.90
C ALA A 173 -6.57 -6.94 10.39
N ALA A 174 -7.56 -7.39 9.62
CA ALA A 174 -7.57 -7.30 8.16
C ALA A 174 -8.96 -6.93 7.66
N THR A 175 -9.03 -6.18 6.56
CA THR A 175 -10.25 -5.96 5.80
C THR A 175 -10.38 -7.00 4.69
N ASN A 176 -11.57 -7.62 4.57
CA ASN A 176 -11.96 -8.40 3.41
C ASN A 176 -12.76 -7.51 2.46
N PHE A 177 -12.12 -7.05 1.39
CA PHE A 177 -12.71 -6.07 0.48
C PHE A 177 -13.74 -6.69 -0.47
N ASP A 178 -14.96 -6.23 -0.39
CA ASP A 178 -16.00 -6.41 -1.41
C ASP A 178 -16.86 -5.15 -1.49
N THR A 179 -17.06 -4.61 -2.68
CA THR A 179 -17.87 -3.40 -2.91
C THR A 179 -19.34 -3.56 -2.55
N ALA A 180 -19.86 -4.79 -2.56
CA ALA A 180 -21.24 -5.10 -2.19
C ALA A 180 -21.40 -5.37 -0.70
N GLY A 181 -20.35 -5.85 -0.02
CA GLY A 181 -20.36 -6.14 1.41
C GLY A 181 -19.16 -6.98 1.80
N GLY A 182 -18.24 -6.38 2.52
CA GLY A 182 -17.10 -7.04 3.13
C GLY A 182 -17.13 -6.88 4.65
N GLU A 183 -16.13 -7.39 5.33
CA GLU A 183 -16.08 -7.40 6.78
C GLU A 183 -14.63 -7.30 7.28
N LEU A 184 -14.44 -7.25 8.60
CA LEU A 184 -13.14 -7.31 9.26
C LEU A 184 -12.92 -8.68 9.87
N TRP A 185 -11.66 -9.11 9.80
CA TRP A 185 -11.16 -10.32 10.45
C TRP A 185 -10.00 -9.97 11.39
N GLU A 186 -9.88 -10.72 12.50
CA GLU A 186 -8.75 -10.67 13.40
C GLU A 186 -8.06 -12.03 13.44
N TRP A 187 -6.74 -12.04 13.30
CA TRP A 187 -5.90 -13.20 13.44
C TRP A 187 -5.00 -13.10 14.66
N HIS A 188 -4.90 -14.18 15.40
CA HIS A 188 -3.94 -14.31 16.50
C HIS A 188 -3.27 -15.69 16.43
N PRO A 189 -1.95 -15.82 16.69
CA PRO A 189 -1.23 -17.09 16.53
C PRO A 189 -1.78 -18.24 17.39
N VAL A 190 -2.47 -17.92 18.47
CA VAL A 190 -3.08 -18.95 19.37
C VAL A 190 -4.47 -19.39 18.90
N ASN A 191 -5.25 -18.46 18.33
CA ASN A 191 -6.68 -18.67 18.06
C ASN A 191 -7.02 -18.78 16.56
N GLY A 192 -6.06 -18.48 15.69
CA GLY A 192 -6.32 -18.34 14.26
C GLY A 192 -7.20 -17.14 13.93
N TRP A 193 -7.96 -17.22 12.85
CA TRP A 193 -8.85 -16.17 12.38
C TRP A 193 -10.20 -16.16 13.14
N THR A 194 -10.70 -14.97 13.42
CA THR A 194 -12.02 -14.71 13.98
C THR A 194 -12.64 -13.51 13.26
N GLU A 195 -13.87 -13.66 12.76
CA GLU A 195 -14.61 -12.55 12.17
C GLU A 195 -15.01 -11.53 13.25
N VAL A 196 -14.88 -10.24 12.93
CA VAL A 196 -15.37 -9.14 13.77
C VAL A 196 -16.85 -8.95 13.51
N LEU A 197 -17.69 -9.64 14.28
CA LEU A 197 -19.15 -9.64 14.10
C LEU A 197 -19.72 -8.22 14.14
N GLY A 198 -20.53 -7.86 13.14
CA GLY A 198 -21.13 -6.54 12.99
C GLY A 198 -20.24 -5.53 12.28
N SER A 199 -19.12 -5.96 11.72
CA SER A 199 -18.22 -5.11 10.90
C SER A 199 -18.58 -5.07 9.41
N GLN A 200 -19.67 -5.76 9.02
CA GLN A 200 -20.11 -5.82 7.62
C GLN A 200 -20.39 -4.42 7.10
N MET A 201 -19.76 -4.08 5.98
CA MET A 201 -19.92 -2.78 5.31
C MET A 201 -19.54 -2.89 3.83
N PRO A 202 -20.07 -2.01 2.95
CA PRO A 202 -19.71 -2.04 1.54
C PRO A 202 -18.33 -1.42 1.31
N GLY A 203 -17.38 -2.23 0.80
CA GLY A 203 -16.05 -1.81 0.42
C GLY A 203 -15.13 -1.40 1.59
N PRO A 204 -14.97 -2.23 2.65
CA PRO A 204 -13.97 -1.96 3.69
C PRO A 204 -12.57 -2.07 3.09
N ASN A 205 -11.85 -0.95 3.02
CA ASN A 205 -10.55 -0.86 2.36
C ASN A 205 -9.43 -0.63 3.39
N GLY A 206 -8.84 0.55 3.45
CA GLY A 206 -7.77 0.87 4.38
C GLY A 206 -8.15 0.67 5.85
N LEU A 207 -7.18 0.31 6.70
CA LEU A 207 -7.43 -0.03 8.09
C LEU A 207 -6.30 0.46 9.01
N VAL A 208 -6.67 1.19 10.07
CA VAL A 208 -5.79 1.40 11.24
C VAL A 208 -6.58 1.18 12.53
N SER A 209 -5.88 0.85 13.61
CA SER A 209 -6.46 0.76 14.96
C SER A 209 -6.06 1.94 15.82
N SER A 210 -6.88 2.29 16.84
CA SER A 210 -6.42 3.17 17.91
C SER A 210 -5.26 2.53 18.68
N ALA A 211 -4.38 3.35 19.28
CA ALA A 211 -3.23 2.87 20.02
C ALA A 211 -3.58 1.91 21.17
N ASP A 212 -4.75 2.10 21.79
CA ASP A 212 -5.27 1.23 22.84
C ASP A 212 -6.08 0.02 22.31
N GLY A 213 -6.19 -0.13 20.99
CA GLY A 213 -6.90 -1.21 20.31
C GLY A 213 -8.42 -1.23 20.52
N ARG A 214 -9.03 -0.11 20.98
CA ARG A 214 -10.48 -0.03 21.24
C ARG A 214 -11.32 0.37 20.04
N PHE A 215 -10.71 0.92 19.01
CA PHE A 215 -11.37 1.35 17.79
C PHE A 215 -10.61 0.89 16.56
N PHE A 216 -11.36 0.58 15.51
CA PHE A 216 -10.89 0.53 14.14
C PHE A 216 -11.34 1.78 13.39
N TYR A 217 -10.47 2.27 12.50
CA TYR A 217 -10.78 3.31 11.54
C TYR A 217 -10.57 2.73 10.15
N ILE A 218 -11.64 2.72 9.37
CA ILE A 218 -11.75 1.95 8.13
C ILE A 218 -12.05 2.90 6.98
N GLY A 219 -11.33 2.79 5.90
CA GLY A 219 -11.67 3.42 4.64
C GLY A 219 -12.91 2.76 4.04
N GLY A 220 -14.07 3.40 4.12
CA GLY A 220 -15.30 2.97 3.47
C GLY A 220 -15.28 3.42 2.01
N TRP A 221 -14.76 2.55 1.13
CA TRP A 221 -14.58 2.90 -0.29
C TRP A 221 -15.91 3.23 -0.98
N SER A 222 -16.92 2.38 -0.79
CA SER A 222 -18.24 2.57 -1.40
C SER A 222 -19.03 3.71 -0.74
N ASP A 223 -18.83 3.93 0.56
CA ASP A 223 -19.54 4.96 1.34
C ASP A 223 -18.85 6.33 1.26
N GLN A 224 -17.67 6.43 0.67
CA GLN A 224 -16.88 7.64 0.57
C GLN A 224 -16.64 8.32 1.94
N ALA A 225 -16.36 7.51 2.95
CA ALA A 225 -16.25 7.94 4.34
C ALA A 225 -15.10 7.25 5.08
N LEU A 226 -14.58 7.90 6.11
CA LEU A 226 -13.85 7.20 7.17
C LEU A 226 -14.86 6.65 8.17
N VAL A 227 -14.85 5.35 8.43
CA VAL A 227 -15.72 4.68 9.39
C VAL A 227 -14.95 4.39 10.66
N ARG A 228 -15.47 4.82 11.82
CA ARG A 228 -14.97 4.45 13.14
C ARG A 228 -15.84 3.34 13.73
N LEU A 229 -15.23 2.21 14.04
CA LEU A 229 -15.91 1.03 14.58
C LEU A 229 -15.33 0.68 15.96
N SER A 230 -16.18 0.50 16.97
CA SER A 230 -15.71 0.11 18.31
C SER A 230 -15.37 -1.38 18.34
N ARG A 231 -14.19 -1.71 18.91
CA ARG A 231 -13.74 -3.10 19.08
C ARG A 231 -14.13 -3.62 20.47
N GLY A 232 -14.59 -4.87 20.54
CA GLY A 232 -14.89 -5.56 21.81
C GLY A 232 -16.13 -5.05 22.54
N LYS A 233 -17.01 -4.28 21.90
CA LYS A 233 -18.30 -3.86 22.45
C LYS A 233 -19.45 -4.63 21.79
N THR A 234 -20.52 -4.83 22.55
CA THR A 234 -21.75 -5.43 22.06
C THR A 234 -22.96 -4.58 22.54
N PRO A 235 -23.76 -3.98 21.64
CA PRO A 235 -23.54 -3.94 20.19
C PRO A 235 -22.31 -3.10 19.80
N ILE A 236 -21.75 -3.39 18.63
CA ILE A 236 -20.71 -2.54 18.04
C ILE A 236 -21.28 -1.14 17.80
N GLN A 237 -20.46 -0.12 18.09
CA GLN A 237 -20.78 1.28 17.76
C GLN A 237 -20.06 1.64 16.47
N ILE A 238 -20.78 2.23 15.53
CA ILE A 238 -20.28 2.66 14.23
C ILE A 238 -20.61 4.13 14.05
N ASP A 239 -19.62 4.92 13.74
CA ASP A 239 -19.72 6.33 13.34
C ASP A 239 -19.00 6.51 12.01
N ALA A 240 -19.40 7.49 11.20
CA ALA A 240 -18.78 7.77 9.92
C ALA A 240 -18.53 9.25 9.69
N ALA A 241 -17.40 9.58 9.07
CA ALA A 241 -17.04 10.90 8.59
C ALA A 241 -17.04 10.90 7.06
N PRO A 242 -18.06 11.45 6.38
CA PRO A 242 -18.08 11.57 4.93
C PRO A 242 -16.92 12.47 4.45
N VAL A 243 -16.08 11.96 3.54
CA VAL A 243 -14.94 12.71 2.98
C VAL A 243 -15.14 13.13 1.53
N GLY A 244 -16.16 12.56 0.84
CA GLY A 244 -16.56 12.95 -0.51
C GLY A 244 -15.69 12.34 -1.62
N PHE A 245 -14.96 11.25 -1.35
CA PHE A 245 -14.20 10.47 -2.31
C PHE A 245 -14.11 9.00 -1.88
N ASN A 246 -13.83 8.11 -2.82
CA ASN A 246 -13.63 6.69 -2.52
C ASN A 246 -12.35 6.54 -1.68
N VAL A 247 -12.49 6.21 -0.39
CA VAL A 247 -11.36 6.06 0.52
C VAL A 247 -10.69 4.72 0.24
N ASP A 248 -9.41 4.79 -0.11
CA ASP A 248 -8.56 3.61 -0.33
C ASP A 248 -7.80 3.28 0.97
N ASN A 249 -6.63 3.82 1.20
CA ASN A 249 -5.87 3.56 2.43
C ASN A 249 -6.01 4.68 3.48
N VAL A 250 -5.80 4.30 4.74
CA VAL A 250 -5.81 5.20 5.90
C VAL A 250 -4.53 5.02 6.72
N ARG A 251 -4.00 6.14 7.28
CA ARG A 251 -2.79 6.15 8.10
C ARG A 251 -2.92 7.13 9.27
N TRP A 252 -2.22 6.87 10.36
CA TRP A 252 -2.06 7.87 11.39
C TRP A 252 -1.16 8.99 10.90
N GLY A 253 -1.60 10.23 11.07
CA GLY A 253 -0.79 11.42 10.87
C GLY A 253 0.10 11.71 12.09
N THR A 254 1.07 12.58 11.90
CA THR A 254 2.05 12.98 12.94
C THR A 254 1.44 13.77 14.08
N ASP A 255 0.28 14.39 13.84
CA ASP A 255 -0.50 15.20 14.80
C ASP A 255 -1.60 14.40 15.54
N GLY A 256 -1.66 13.08 15.32
CA GLY A 256 -2.68 12.20 15.90
C GLY A 256 -4.04 12.24 15.21
N ASN A 257 -4.17 12.95 14.09
CA ASN A 257 -5.31 12.83 13.19
C ASN A 257 -5.12 11.63 12.24
N ILE A 258 -6.16 11.23 11.53
CA ILE A 258 -6.11 10.17 10.55
C ILE A 258 -6.02 10.79 9.16
N VAL A 259 -5.00 10.44 8.41
CA VAL A 259 -4.83 10.77 7.00
C VAL A 259 -5.55 9.71 6.19
N VAL A 260 -6.51 10.15 5.39
CA VAL A 260 -7.28 9.29 4.48
C VAL A 260 -6.96 9.68 3.04
N ALA A 261 -6.70 8.70 2.19
CA ALA A 261 -6.39 8.92 0.78
C ALA A 261 -7.28 8.07 -0.11
N GLY A 262 -7.43 8.52 -1.34
CA GLY A 262 -8.22 7.83 -2.33
C GLY A 262 -8.42 8.69 -3.58
N HIS A 263 -9.55 8.50 -4.26
CA HIS A 263 -9.78 9.09 -5.57
C HIS A 263 -11.25 9.27 -5.88
N VAL A 264 -11.54 10.07 -6.92
CA VAL A 264 -12.86 10.22 -7.54
C VAL A 264 -12.73 9.84 -9.01
N THR A 265 -13.17 8.64 -9.39
CA THR A 265 -13.08 8.13 -10.77
C THR A 265 -14.38 8.22 -11.54
N ARG A 266 -15.48 8.51 -10.87
CA ARG A 266 -16.80 8.71 -11.46
C ARG A 266 -17.53 9.82 -10.74
N CYS A 267 -18.26 10.62 -11.51
CA CYS A 267 -19.31 11.52 -11.01
C CYS A 267 -20.64 10.94 -11.44
N ASP A 268 -21.62 10.98 -10.56
CA ASP A 268 -23.02 10.73 -10.93
C ASP A 268 -23.68 12.02 -11.40
N ASP A 269 -24.76 11.91 -12.14
CA ASP A 269 -25.50 13.07 -12.67
C ASP A 269 -26.30 13.82 -11.58
N SER A 270 -26.33 13.31 -10.36
CA SER A 270 -27.16 13.81 -9.26
C SER A 270 -26.46 14.85 -8.39
N SER A 271 -25.12 14.90 -8.41
CA SER A 271 -24.32 15.80 -7.57
C SER A 271 -23.12 16.37 -8.33
N PRO A 272 -22.83 17.67 -8.20
CA PRO A 272 -21.60 18.24 -8.73
C PRO A 272 -20.40 17.54 -8.09
N CYS A 273 -19.55 16.94 -8.89
CA CYS A 273 -18.28 16.39 -8.42
C CYS A 273 -17.17 16.71 -9.42
N GLU A 274 -15.93 16.66 -8.98
CA GLU A 274 -14.75 16.82 -9.82
C GLU A 274 -13.94 15.53 -9.79
N LEU A 275 -13.63 14.98 -10.98
CA LEU A 275 -12.76 13.83 -11.10
C LEU A 275 -11.36 14.20 -10.59
N ALA A 276 -10.83 13.37 -9.73
CA ALA A 276 -9.49 13.53 -9.17
C ALA A 276 -8.82 12.17 -8.99
N VAL A 277 -7.58 12.05 -9.45
CA VAL A 277 -6.84 10.81 -9.26
C VAL A 277 -6.27 10.70 -7.87
N ALA A 278 -6.04 11.81 -7.15
CA ALA A 278 -5.66 11.79 -5.74
C ALA A 278 -6.49 12.79 -4.94
N ARG A 279 -7.09 12.29 -3.89
CA ARG A 279 -7.75 13.06 -2.83
C ARG A 279 -7.14 12.66 -1.49
N VAL A 280 -6.85 13.64 -0.66
CA VAL A 280 -6.37 13.41 0.71
C VAL A 280 -7.13 14.31 1.65
N ALA A 281 -7.53 13.77 2.80
CA ALA A 281 -8.09 14.54 3.90
C ALA A 281 -7.49 14.11 5.23
N LYS A 282 -7.53 14.98 6.22
CA LYS A 282 -7.34 14.66 7.64
C LYS A 282 -8.69 14.54 8.34
N VAL A 283 -8.80 13.55 9.21
CA VAL A 283 -9.99 13.34 10.01
C VAL A 283 -9.58 13.26 11.49
N ASN A 284 -10.21 14.08 12.33
CA ASN A 284 -10.00 13.99 13.76
C ASN A 284 -10.65 12.70 14.30
N PRO A 285 -9.90 11.79 14.96
CA PRO A 285 -10.42 10.48 15.37
C PRO A 285 -11.48 10.55 16.47
N ALA A 286 -11.56 11.65 17.22
CA ALA A 286 -12.53 11.82 18.29
C ALA A 286 -13.81 12.52 17.82
N THR A 287 -13.69 13.65 17.10
CA THR A 287 -14.83 14.47 16.66
C THR A 287 -15.34 14.09 15.29
N LEU A 288 -14.53 13.40 14.47
CA LEU A 288 -14.79 13.06 13.05
C LEU A 288 -14.87 14.31 12.14
N ASP A 289 -14.32 15.43 12.58
CA ASP A 289 -14.17 16.62 11.73
C ASP A 289 -13.18 16.33 10.60
N VAL A 290 -13.53 16.78 9.38
CA VAL A 290 -12.80 16.52 8.14
C VAL A 290 -12.16 17.79 7.62
N GLN A 291 -10.87 17.74 7.30
CA GLN A 291 -10.11 18.77 6.61
C GLN A 291 -9.59 18.23 5.28
N GLN A 292 -10.01 18.80 4.15
CA GLN A 292 -9.49 18.45 2.83
C GLN A 292 -8.07 19.02 2.65
N LEU A 293 -7.13 18.21 2.13
CA LEU A 293 -5.72 18.58 1.95
C LEU A 293 -5.29 18.59 0.49
N VAL A 294 -5.62 17.53 -0.27
CA VAL A 294 -5.17 17.36 -1.66
C VAL A 294 -6.37 17.11 -2.57
N ASN A 295 -6.35 17.78 -3.72
CA ASN A 295 -7.23 17.51 -4.85
C ASN A 295 -6.38 17.60 -6.13
N TYR A 296 -5.96 16.45 -6.67
CA TYR A 296 -5.05 16.39 -7.81
C TYR A 296 -5.64 15.58 -8.95
N LYS A 297 -5.61 16.16 -10.16
CA LYS A 297 -6.19 15.55 -11.38
C LYS A 297 -5.32 14.45 -11.97
N GLY A 298 -4.04 14.38 -11.57
CA GLY A 298 -3.08 13.44 -12.11
C GLY A 298 -2.46 13.90 -13.42
N ASN A 299 -1.52 13.09 -13.89
CA ASN A 299 -0.81 13.27 -15.16
C ASN A 299 -0.39 11.90 -15.73
N ASP A 300 0.48 11.88 -16.74
CA ASP A 300 0.95 10.60 -17.30
C ASP A 300 1.88 9.82 -16.39
N PHE A 301 2.48 10.45 -15.41
CA PHE A 301 3.34 9.81 -14.43
C PHE A 301 2.59 9.24 -13.24
N PHE A 302 1.52 9.90 -12.76
CA PHE A 302 0.74 9.51 -11.59
C PHE A 302 -0.75 9.36 -11.93
N LYS A 303 -1.32 8.16 -11.75
CA LYS A 303 -2.63 7.78 -12.33
C LYS A 303 -3.75 7.61 -11.33
N LEU A 304 -3.55 6.99 -10.17
CA LEU A 304 -4.61 6.70 -9.20
C LEU A 304 -4.03 6.59 -7.80
N GLY A 305 -4.31 7.60 -6.97
CA GLY A 305 -3.85 7.68 -5.57
C GLY A 305 -4.61 6.71 -4.68
N THR A 306 -3.87 6.03 -3.82
CA THR A 306 -4.39 4.99 -2.91
C THR A 306 -4.05 5.24 -1.46
N VAL A 307 -2.90 5.80 -1.16
CA VAL A 307 -2.41 6.03 0.20
C VAL A 307 -1.81 7.42 0.32
N ALA A 308 -1.86 8.00 1.52
CA ALA A 308 -1.09 9.19 1.87
C ALA A 308 -0.45 9.06 3.24
N ILE A 309 0.78 9.58 3.35
CA ILE A 309 1.51 9.73 4.60
C ILE A 309 2.07 11.15 4.70
N GLU A 310 2.28 11.63 5.92
CA GLU A 310 3.01 12.86 6.18
C GLU A 310 4.50 12.57 6.28
N VAL A 311 5.32 13.33 5.55
CA VAL A 311 6.79 13.22 5.57
C VAL A 311 7.37 14.63 5.66
N GLY A 312 7.80 15.03 6.83
CA GLY A 312 8.23 16.41 7.08
C GLY A 312 7.07 17.39 6.87
N ASP A 313 7.26 18.35 5.97
CA ASP A 313 6.29 19.37 5.55
C ASP A 313 5.59 19.02 4.21
N GLU A 314 5.55 17.74 3.86
CA GLU A 314 4.93 17.24 2.64
C GLU A 314 3.89 16.15 2.92
N ILE A 315 2.91 16.03 2.02
CA ILE A 315 2.06 14.84 1.89
C ILE A 315 2.60 13.98 0.75
N TRP A 316 2.98 12.75 1.05
CA TRP A 316 3.39 11.77 0.06
C TRP A 316 2.22 10.86 -0.29
N VAL A 317 1.90 10.76 -1.57
CA VAL A 317 0.77 9.96 -2.07
C VAL A 317 1.29 8.84 -2.96
N GLY A 318 1.01 7.60 -2.58
CA GLY A 318 1.21 6.43 -3.41
C GLY A 318 0.04 6.19 -4.35
N GLY A 319 0.23 5.35 -5.37
CA GLY A 319 -0.83 5.11 -6.35
C GLY A 319 -0.59 3.89 -7.23
N ILE A 320 -1.63 3.50 -7.96
CA ILE A 320 -1.67 2.32 -8.84
C ILE A 320 -2.06 2.68 -10.28
N ARG A 321 -2.37 1.65 -11.07
CA ARG A 321 -2.83 1.73 -12.48
C ARG A 321 -1.83 2.40 -13.43
N GLY A 322 -0.54 2.12 -13.22
CA GLY A 322 0.54 2.66 -14.03
C GLY A 322 1.18 3.91 -13.43
N SER A 323 0.98 4.17 -12.13
CA SER A 323 1.77 5.17 -11.40
C SER A 323 3.23 4.74 -11.34
N LEU A 324 4.14 5.66 -11.68
CA LEU A 324 5.56 5.40 -11.87
C LEU A 324 6.41 5.96 -10.74
N GLY A 325 5.77 6.36 -9.66
CA GLY A 325 6.40 6.90 -8.48
C GLY A 325 5.40 7.37 -7.44
N ILE A 326 5.92 8.02 -6.41
CA ILE A 326 5.16 8.62 -5.31
C ILE A 326 5.03 10.12 -5.60
N ALA A 327 3.82 10.66 -5.53
CA ALA A 327 3.59 12.10 -5.66
C ALA A 327 3.79 12.79 -4.29
N ARG A 328 4.44 13.96 -4.28
CA ARG A 328 4.77 14.75 -3.09
C ARG A 328 4.12 16.12 -3.21
N PHE A 329 3.28 16.47 -2.27
CA PHE A 329 2.55 17.73 -2.20
C PHE A 329 3.06 18.56 -1.03
N PRO A 330 3.40 19.85 -1.21
CA PRO A 330 3.72 20.73 -0.09
C PRO A 330 2.50 20.92 0.81
N GLN A 331 2.72 21.03 2.13
CA GLN A 331 1.67 21.35 3.13
C GLN A 331 1.57 22.85 3.38
#